data_b9a08901eff20dbf81a2d3bb19f52028
#
_entry.id   b9a08901eff20dbf81a2d3bb19f52028
#
_cell.length_a   1.000
_cell.length_b   1.000
_cell.length_c   1.000
_cell.angle_alpha   90.00
_cell.angle_beta   90.00
_cell.angle_gamma   90.00
#
_symmetry.space_group_name_H-M   'P 1'
#
loop_
_entity.id
_entity.type
_entity.pdbx_description
1 polymer ?
#
loop_
_entity_poly.entity_id
_entity_poly.type
_entity_poly.pdbx_seq_one_letter_code
_entity_poly.pdbx_strand_id
1 'polypeptide(L)'
;MDIKDIVRDKYAEAARRVKGGEGSCCSPSGCDASPADRSCDPVTSQVYDDGQIAGLPREAVQASLGCGNPTALAQLCPGEVVLDLGSGGGIDVLLSARRVGPMGRVYGLDMTEEMLALARE
;
A
#
# COMPACT_ATOMS: atom_id res chain seq x y z
N MET A 1 -26.62 4.59 -7.39
CA MET A 1 -25.23 4.13 -7.14
C MET A 1 -25.00 4.23 -5.64
N ASP A 2 -24.69 3.12 -5.01
CA ASP A 2 -24.40 3.10 -3.57
C ASP A 2 -23.05 3.81 -3.33
N ILE A 3 -22.94 4.46 -2.17
CA ILE A 3 -21.69 5.12 -1.76
C ILE A 3 -20.50 4.13 -1.74
N LYS A 4 -20.76 2.86 -1.44
CA LYS A 4 -19.76 1.81 -1.48
C LYS A 4 -19.21 1.57 -2.89
N ASP A 5 -20.08 1.64 -3.90
CA ASP A 5 -19.65 1.49 -5.30
C ASP A 5 -18.77 2.66 -5.72
N ILE A 6 -19.13 3.88 -5.33
CA ILE A 6 -18.34 5.08 -5.61
C ILE A 6 -16.96 4.98 -4.96
N VAL A 7 -16.90 4.56 -3.72
CA VAL A 7 -15.63 4.39 -2.99
C VAL A 7 -14.77 3.31 -3.64
N ARG A 8 -15.37 2.15 -3.94
CA ARG A 8 -14.67 1.06 -4.64
C ARG A 8 -14.08 1.49 -5.98
N ASP A 9 -14.86 2.23 -6.78
CA ASP A 9 -14.40 2.71 -8.08
C ASP A 9 -13.23 3.71 -7.95
N LYS A 10 -13.23 4.55 -6.92
CA LYS A 10 -12.10 5.45 -6.64
C LYS A 10 -10.81 4.72 -6.27
N TYR A 11 -10.90 3.69 -5.45
CA TYR A 11 -9.74 2.86 -5.12
C TYR A 11 -9.26 2.05 -6.33
N ALA A 12 -10.17 1.52 -7.13
CA ALA A 12 -9.83 0.84 -8.38
C ALA A 12 -9.11 1.76 -9.36
N GLU A 13 -9.55 3.01 -9.49
CA GLU A 13 -8.88 4.03 -10.30
C GLU A 13 -7.46 4.30 -9.79
N ALA A 14 -7.27 4.44 -8.48
CA ALA A 14 -5.96 4.63 -7.87
C ALA A 14 -5.01 3.46 -8.18
N ALA A 15 -5.49 2.22 -8.06
CA ALA A 15 -4.73 1.02 -8.40
C ALA A 15 -4.31 0.97 -9.87
N ARG A 16 -5.20 1.34 -10.78
CA ARG A 16 -4.90 1.39 -12.22
C ARG A 16 -3.84 2.43 -12.57
N ARG A 17 -3.85 3.59 -11.90
CA ARG A 17 -2.82 4.62 -12.07
C ARG A 17 -1.44 4.12 -11.67
N VAL A 18 -1.33 3.44 -10.56
CA VAL A 18 -0.07 2.83 -10.12
C VAL A 18 0.45 1.84 -11.16
N LYS A 19 -0.42 0.97 -11.66
CA LYS A 19 -0.08 -0.02 -12.70
C LYS A 19 0.31 0.64 -14.04
N GLY A 20 -0.28 1.77 -14.37
CA GLY A 20 0.04 2.56 -15.56
C GLY A 20 1.37 3.33 -15.46
N GLY A 21 2.06 3.29 -14.33
CA GLY A 21 3.30 4.04 -14.11
C GLY A 21 3.07 5.54 -13.89
N GLU A 22 1.83 5.98 -13.78
CA GLU A 22 1.50 7.34 -13.39
C GLU A 22 1.61 7.44 -11.87
N GLY A 23 2.71 8.02 -11.40
CA GLY A 23 2.89 8.32 -10.00
C GLY A 23 1.70 9.15 -9.47
N SER A 24 1.29 8.86 -8.25
CA SER A 24 0.22 9.56 -7.54
C SER A 24 0.63 11.01 -7.24
N CYS A 25 0.76 11.84 -8.27
CA CYS A 25 0.97 13.26 -8.09
C CYS A 25 -0.30 14.02 -8.41
N CYS A 26 -0.91 14.58 -7.40
CA CYS A 26 -1.94 15.58 -7.53
C CYS A 26 -1.36 16.82 -8.20
N SER A 27 -1.62 17.03 -9.44
CA SER A 27 -1.83 18.32 -10.12
C SER A 27 -1.36 18.31 -11.56
N PRO A 28 -2.14 18.87 -12.49
CA PRO A 28 -1.80 18.90 -13.93
C PRO A 28 -0.80 20.01 -14.30
N SER A 29 -0.14 20.65 -13.36
CA SER A 29 0.81 21.72 -13.66
C SER A 29 2.11 21.56 -12.86
N GLY A 30 3.08 20.92 -13.50
CA GLY A 30 4.49 21.17 -13.24
C GLY A 30 5.12 20.37 -12.10
N CYS A 31 5.41 19.11 -12.36
CA CYS A 31 6.53 18.46 -11.71
C CYS A 31 7.40 17.84 -12.80
N ASP A 32 8.34 18.61 -13.31
CA ASP A 32 9.56 18.09 -13.92
C ASP A 32 10.38 17.44 -12.81
N ALA A 33 10.00 16.23 -12.43
CA ALA A 33 10.70 15.48 -11.41
C ALA A 33 11.60 14.43 -12.08
N SER A 34 12.88 14.65 -11.94
CA SER A 34 13.92 13.66 -12.16
C SER A 34 13.58 12.34 -11.45
N PRO A 35 13.94 11.16 -12.00
CA PRO A 35 13.64 9.85 -11.43
C PRO A 35 14.19 9.58 -10.03
N ALA A 36 14.96 10.52 -9.48
CA ALA A 36 15.58 10.42 -8.16
C ALA A 36 14.82 11.18 -7.06
N ASP A 37 13.74 11.91 -7.39
CA ASP A 37 13.05 12.74 -6.42
C ASP A 37 11.89 11.96 -5.78
N ARG A 38 12.13 11.48 -4.55
CA ARG A 38 11.15 10.80 -3.68
C ARG A 38 10.11 11.76 -3.10
N SER A 39 10.10 13.03 -3.54
CA SER A 39 9.29 14.07 -2.93
C SER A 39 7.81 14.08 -3.33
N CYS A 40 7.40 13.18 -4.23
CA CYS A 40 6.05 13.18 -4.78
C CYS A 40 5.05 12.24 -4.07
N ASP A 41 5.41 11.63 -2.94
CA ASP A 41 4.48 10.87 -2.12
C ASP A 41 4.49 11.36 -0.66
N PRO A 42 3.78 12.46 -0.38
CA PRO A 42 3.79 13.06 0.95
C PRO A 42 3.06 12.21 2.00
N VAL A 43 2.25 11.25 1.58
CA VAL A 43 1.46 10.43 2.50
C VAL A 43 2.26 9.23 3.00
N THR A 44 2.82 8.46 2.09
CA THR A 44 3.56 7.24 2.45
C THR A 44 4.88 7.56 3.15
N SER A 45 5.59 8.61 2.71
CA SER A 45 6.85 9.03 3.32
C SER A 45 6.73 9.53 4.76
N GLN A 46 5.54 9.99 5.15
CA GLN A 46 5.28 10.43 6.52
C GLN A 46 4.79 9.31 7.44
N VAL A 47 4.25 8.23 6.87
CA VAL A 47 3.61 7.15 7.62
C VAL A 47 4.57 5.98 7.86
N TYR A 48 5.42 5.68 6.89
CA TYR A 48 6.36 4.56 6.95
C TYR A 48 7.81 5.04 6.92
N ASP A 49 8.62 4.47 7.80
CA ASP A 49 10.07 4.69 7.82
C ASP A 49 10.73 4.04 6.58
N ASP A 50 11.78 4.67 6.08
CA ASP A 50 12.57 4.17 4.93
C ASP A 50 13.07 2.74 5.15
N GLY A 51 13.42 2.37 6.37
CA GLY A 51 13.81 1.03 6.74
C GLY A 51 12.67 0.01 6.61
N GLN A 52 11.44 0.43 6.86
CA GLN A 52 10.25 -0.43 6.76
C GLN A 52 9.90 -0.74 5.30
N ILE A 53 10.01 0.25 4.43
CA ILE A 53 9.67 0.12 3.00
C ILE A 53 10.81 -0.47 2.17
N ALA A 54 12.01 -0.53 2.72
CA ALA A 54 13.17 -1.10 2.03
C ALA A 54 12.91 -2.57 1.61
N GLY A 55 13.08 -2.85 0.32
CA GLY A 55 12.87 -4.19 -0.24
C GLY A 55 11.42 -4.61 -0.40
N LEU A 56 10.45 -3.71 -0.25
CA LEU A 56 9.06 -3.94 -0.64
C LEU A 56 8.88 -3.66 -2.13
N PRO A 57 7.92 -4.33 -2.79
CA PRO A 57 7.54 -4.00 -4.16
C PRO A 57 7.14 -2.52 -4.26
N ARG A 58 7.64 -1.85 -5.26
CA ARG A 58 7.39 -0.43 -5.49
C ARG A 58 5.89 -0.14 -5.67
N GLU A 59 5.19 -1.03 -6.32
CA GLU A 59 3.76 -0.95 -6.59
C GLU A 59 2.95 -0.98 -5.28
N ALA A 60 3.33 -1.82 -4.32
CA ALA A 60 2.69 -1.87 -3.01
C ALA A 60 2.87 -0.56 -2.25
N VAL A 61 4.07 0.03 -2.29
CA VAL A 61 4.37 1.31 -1.64
C VAL A 61 3.60 2.45 -2.31
N GLN A 62 3.57 2.50 -3.64
CA GLN A 62 2.87 3.54 -4.40
C GLN A 62 1.35 3.45 -4.28
N ALA A 63 0.81 2.24 -4.14
CA ALA A 63 -0.63 2.02 -3.93
C ALA A 63 -1.08 2.30 -2.50
N SER A 64 -0.15 2.57 -1.58
CA SER A 64 -0.48 2.91 -0.21
C SER A 64 -1.15 4.28 -0.16
N LEU A 65 -2.43 4.28 0.18
CA LEU A 65 -3.22 5.49 0.43
C LEU A 65 -3.28 5.81 1.93
N GLY A 66 -2.31 5.37 2.66
CA GLY A 66 -2.11 5.21 4.09
C GLY A 66 -2.85 6.17 5.02
N CYS A 67 -3.69 5.58 5.85
CA CYS A 67 -4.33 6.27 6.98
C CYS A 67 -3.58 6.04 8.30
N GLY A 68 -2.40 5.42 8.28
CA GLY A 68 -1.60 5.09 9.44
C GLY A 68 -0.60 3.99 9.16
N ASN A 69 0.19 3.66 10.17
CA ASN A 69 1.13 2.53 10.12
C ASN A 69 0.76 1.52 11.22
N PRO A 70 -0.17 0.58 10.95
CA PRO A 70 -0.62 -0.37 11.95
C PRO A 70 0.51 -1.30 12.42
N THR A 71 1.48 -1.60 11.56
CA THR A 71 2.61 -2.47 11.92
C THR A 71 3.59 -1.81 12.89
N ALA A 72 3.63 -0.48 12.96
CA ALA A 72 4.42 0.24 13.95
C ALA A 72 3.80 0.15 15.35
N LEU A 73 2.47 0.04 15.42
CA LEU A 73 1.71 -0.01 16.68
C LEU A 73 1.42 -1.44 17.13
N ALA A 74 1.22 -2.37 16.22
CA ALA A 74 0.92 -3.75 16.52
C ALA A 74 2.17 -4.49 17.03
N GLN A 75 2.03 -5.17 18.15
CA GLN A 75 3.05 -6.07 18.69
C GLN A 75 2.87 -7.46 18.09
N LEU A 76 3.29 -7.61 16.83
CA LEU A 76 3.24 -8.90 16.13
C LEU A 76 4.41 -9.78 16.56
N CYS A 77 4.09 -10.99 16.99
CA CYS A 77 5.07 -12.00 17.40
C CYS A 77 5.30 -13.06 16.32
N PRO A 78 6.50 -13.66 16.27
CA PRO A 78 6.77 -14.77 15.37
C PRO A 78 5.75 -15.91 15.52
N GLY A 79 5.26 -16.43 14.38
CA GLY A 79 4.31 -17.54 14.36
C GLY A 79 2.84 -17.14 14.43
N GLU A 80 2.52 -15.87 14.60
CA GLU A 80 1.13 -15.40 14.64
C GLU A 80 0.43 -15.45 13.28
N VAL A 81 -0.90 -15.53 13.35
CA VAL A 81 -1.78 -15.39 12.18
C VAL A 81 -2.43 -14.02 12.22
N VAL A 82 -2.26 -13.25 11.16
CA VAL A 82 -2.71 -11.85 11.07
C VAL A 82 -3.69 -11.70 9.91
N LEU A 83 -4.74 -10.94 10.13
CA LEU A 83 -5.66 -10.49 9.10
C LEU A 83 -5.60 -8.96 8.99
N ASP A 84 -5.26 -8.48 7.80
CA ASP A 84 -5.27 -7.07 7.45
C ASP A 84 -6.55 -6.72 6.70
N LEU A 85 -7.37 -5.87 7.29
CA LEU A 85 -8.64 -5.42 6.71
C LEU A 85 -8.42 -4.12 5.93
N GLY A 86 -8.77 -4.13 4.64
CA GLY A 86 -8.49 -3.02 3.74
C GLY A 86 -7.03 -3.00 3.31
N SER A 87 -6.50 -4.16 2.95
CA SER A 87 -5.07 -4.37 2.70
C SER A 87 -4.51 -3.62 1.48
N GLY A 88 -5.36 -3.13 0.58
CA GLY A 88 -4.95 -2.37 -0.60
C GLY A 88 -3.90 -3.10 -1.42
N GLY A 89 -2.82 -2.42 -1.77
CA GLY A 89 -1.67 -2.97 -2.52
C GLY A 89 -0.76 -3.90 -1.72
N GLY A 90 -1.08 -4.17 -0.44
CA GLY A 90 -0.42 -5.20 0.37
C GLY A 90 0.78 -4.75 1.19
N ILE A 91 1.02 -3.45 1.36
CA ILE A 91 2.18 -2.96 2.12
C ILE A 91 2.19 -3.47 3.57
N ASP A 92 1.07 -3.37 4.28
CA ASP A 92 0.97 -3.82 5.67
C ASP A 92 0.95 -5.34 5.79
N VAL A 93 0.43 -6.06 4.79
CA VAL A 93 0.51 -7.53 4.70
C VAL A 93 1.98 -7.97 4.63
N LEU A 94 2.78 -7.34 3.78
CA LEU A 94 4.20 -7.67 3.62
C LEU A 94 5.01 -7.31 4.86
N LEU A 95 4.76 -6.15 5.47
CA LEU A 95 5.41 -5.75 6.72
C LEU A 95 5.06 -6.68 7.88
N SER A 96 3.79 -7.08 7.98
CA SER A 96 3.32 -8.04 8.97
C SER A 96 3.94 -9.42 8.76
N ALA A 97 4.05 -9.87 7.50
CA ALA A 97 4.68 -11.14 7.15
C ALA A 97 6.15 -11.20 7.58
N ARG A 98 6.88 -10.10 7.45
CA ARG A 98 8.26 -10.01 7.95
C ARG A 98 8.35 -10.20 9.46
N ARG A 99 7.38 -9.67 10.21
CA ARG A 99 7.36 -9.76 11.67
C ARG A 99 6.97 -11.13 12.19
N VAL A 100 5.94 -11.74 11.59
CA VAL A 100 5.49 -13.07 12.03
C VAL A 100 6.40 -14.19 11.55
N GLY A 101 7.22 -13.94 10.55
CA GLY A 101 8.23 -14.87 10.05
C GLY A 101 7.64 -16.11 9.36
N PRO A 102 8.49 -17.11 9.05
CA PRO A 102 8.11 -18.25 8.21
C PRO A 102 7.10 -19.19 8.84
N MET A 103 6.93 -19.14 10.17
CA MET A 103 5.93 -19.94 10.88
C MET A 103 4.59 -19.24 11.04
N GLY A 104 4.54 -17.93 10.76
CA GLY A 104 3.31 -17.15 10.79
C GLY A 104 2.60 -17.13 9.46
N ARG A 105 1.40 -16.52 9.44
CA ARG A 105 0.61 -16.30 8.23
C ARG A 105 -0.04 -14.93 8.28
N VAL A 106 -0.10 -14.28 7.11
CA VAL A 106 -0.79 -12.99 6.99
C VAL A 106 -1.76 -13.07 5.82
N TYR A 107 -2.97 -12.61 6.07
CA TYR A 107 -4.03 -12.53 5.08
C TYR A 107 -4.41 -11.07 4.88
N GLY A 108 -4.50 -10.66 3.62
CA GLY A 108 -5.04 -9.36 3.24
C GLY A 108 -6.45 -9.50 2.70
N LEU A 109 -7.35 -8.65 3.16
CA LEU A 109 -8.71 -8.53 2.65
C LEU A 109 -8.94 -7.13 2.11
N ASP A 110 -9.35 -7.03 0.86
CA ASP A 110 -9.74 -5.76 0.24
C ASP A 110 -10.98 -5.94 -0.62
N MET A 111 -11.80 -4.90 -0.71
CA MET A 111 -13.02 -4.90 -1.54
C MET A 111 -12.75 -4.59 -3.02
N THR A 112 -11.52 -4.20 -3.35
CA THR A 112 -11.12 -3.73 -4.67
C THR A 112 -10.26 -4.78 -5.36
N GLU A 113 -10.78 -5.41 -6.42
CA GLU A 113 -10.06 -6.43 -7.19
C GLU A 113 -8.75 -5.90 -7.80
N GLU A 114 -8.73 -4.65 -8.23
CA GLU A 114 -7.55 -4.01 -8.79
C GLU A 114 -6.43 -3.85 -7.76
N MET A 115 -6.78 -3.54 -6.50
CA MET A 115 -5.80 -3.51 -5.40
C MET A 115 -5.26 -4.90 -5.09
N LEU A 116 -6.13 -5.91 -5.05
CA LEU A 116 -5.71 -7.30 -4.85
C LEU A 116 -4.83 -7.81 -5.99
N ALA A 117 -5.08 -7.37 -7.22
CA ALA A 117 -4.23 -7.71 -8.35
C ALA A 117 -2.82 -7.14 -8.20
N LEU A 118 -2.68 -5.88 -7.75
CA LEU A 118 -1.38 -5.28 -7.41
C LEU A 118 -0.66 -6.06 -6.30
N ALA A 119 -1.40 -6.45 -5.28
CA ALA A 119 -0.82 -7.18 -4.13
C ALA A 119 -0.30 -8.57 -4.49
N ARG A 120 -0.77 -9.17 -5.59
CA ARG A 120 -0.36 -10.50 -6.08
C ARG A 120 0.83 -10.49 -7.04
N GLU A 121 1.19 -9.33 -7.58
CA GLU A 121 2.36 -9.13 -8.47
C GLU A 121 3.66 -9.10 -7.67
#